data_cc784a72967ee98dfe0b40e31918633a
#
_entry.id   cc784a72967ee98dfe0b40e31918633a
#
_cell.length_a   1.000
_cell.length_b   1.000
_cell.length_c   1.000
_cell.angle_alpha   90.00
_cell.angle_beta   90.00
_cell.angle_gamma   90.00
#
_symmetry.space_group_name_H-M   'P 1'
#
loop_
_entity.id
_entity.type
_entity.pdbx_description
1 polymer ?
#
loop_
_entity_poly.entity_id
_entity_poly.type
_entity_poly.pdbx_seq_one_letter_code
_entity_poly.pdbx_strand_id
1 'polypeptide(L)'
;MEKNFYFFRHGQRNGIDVESTLNKAGLAQANKLKEFLADKDIEVVYSSPLKRATDTAKIAVNNPNIDIIIDDRLIESAFGFWYSNNEEKQKWVIDNFNRIKSCLDDILINDTHSNIAIASHGGVTRALCWACGEEIGEIKHCECFHFTLDNGNWKFIERFDTKIEGP
;
A
#
# COMPACT_ATOMS: atom_id res chain seq x y z
N MET A 1 -22.78 -0.55 -4.16
CA MET A 1 -21.81 -0.16 -5.22
C MET A 1 -20.47 -0.80 -4.92
N GLU A 2 -19.89 -1.44 -5.89
CA GLU A 2 -18.57 -2.07 -5.73
C GLU A 2 -17.47 -1.02 -5.71
N LYS A 3 -16.54 -1.15 -4.77
CA LYS A 3 -15.32 -0.35 -4.73
C LYS A 3 -14.11 -1.21 -5.04
N ASN A 4 -13.13 -0.65 -5.73
CA ASN A 4 -11.84 -1.28 -6.02
C ASN A 4 -10.75 -0.62 -5.18
N PHE A 5 -9.93 -1.45 -4.54
CA PHE A 5 -8.78 -1.01 -3.76
C PHE A 5 -7.50 -1.63 -4.32
N TYR A 6 -6.48 -0.80 -4.47
CA TYR A 6 -5.17 -1.18 -4.96
C TYR A 6 -4.13 -0.81 -3.91
N PHE A 7 -3.67 -1.80 -3.14
CA PHE A 7 -2.67 -1.61 -2.09
C PHE A 7 -1.29 -1.94 -2.63
N PHE A 8 -0.34 -1.03 -2.52
CA PHE A 8 1.02 -1.32 -2.98
C PHE A 8 2.11 -0.77 -2.07
N ARG A 9 3.22 -1.50 -2.05
CA ARG A 9 4.46 -1.10 -1.40
C ARG A 9 5.24 -0.15 -2.32
N HIS A 10 5.95 0.83 -1.73
CA HIS A 10 6.85 1.72 -2.47
C HIS A 10 7.93 0.95 -3.24
N GLY A 11 8.53 1.59 -4.25
CA GLY A 11 9.69 1.10 -4.98
C GLY A 11 10.97 1.08 -4.13
N GLN A 12 11.97 0.34 -4.58
CA GLN A 12 13.25 0.24 -3.88
C GLN A 12 13.88 1.63 -3.71
N ARG A 13 14.41 1.88 -2.52
CA ARG A 13 15.00 3.17 -2.15
C ARG A 13 16.52 3.15 -2.13
N ASN A 14 17.11 4.36 -2.17
CA ASN A 14 18.52 4.56 -1.91
C ASN A 14 18.78 4.52 -0.40
N GLY A 15 19.70 3.65 0.04
CA GLY A 15 20.10 3.59 1.45
C GLY A 15 18.95 3.25 2.41
N ILE A 16 19.10 3.67 3.66
CA ILE A 16 18.21 3.30 4.76
C ILE A 16 17.56 4.50 5.46
N ASP A 17 17.87 5.72 5.05
CA ASP A 17 17.36 6.93 5.70
C ASP A 17 15.86 7.11 5.46
N VAL A 18 15.21 7.77 6.42
CA VAL A 18 13.76 8.06 6.34
C VAL A 18 13.42 8.86 5.08
N GLU A 19 14.27 9.82 4.73
CA GLU A 19 14.10 10.69 3.56
C GLU A 19 14.62 10.09 2.26
N SER A 20 14.97 8.80 2.25
CA SER A 20 15.50 8.13 1.06
C SER A 20 14.51 8.18 -0.10
N THR A 21 15.05 8.54 -1.27
CA THR A 21 14.32 8.52 -2.54
C THR A 21 14.42 7.16 -3.22
N LEU A 22 13.68 6.96 -4.29
CA LEU A 22 13.77 5.74 -5.09
C LEU A 22 15.13 5.67 -5.79
N ASN A 23 15.71 4.47 -5.82
CA ASN A 23 16.89 4.18 -6.63
C ASN A 23 16.47 3.82 -8.08
N LYS A 24 17.45 3.50 -8.93
CA LYS A 24 17.17 3.14 -10.33
C LYS A 24 16.21 1.96 -10.47
N ALA A 25 16.37 0.93 -9.65
CA ALA A 25 15.46 -0.22 -9.63
C ALA A 25 14.06 0.19 -9.16
N GLY A 26 13.95 1.03 -8.13
CA GLY A 26 12.69 1.55 -7.63
C GLY A 26 11.93 2.38 -8.67
N LEU A 27 12.64 3.19 -9.44
CA LEU A 27 12.03 3.93 -10.55
C LEU A 27 11.48 2.99 -11.64
N ALA A 28 12.22 1.96 -11.99
CA ALA A 28 11.77 0.94 -12.94
C ALA A 28 10.56 0.15 -12.42
N GLN A 29 10.57 -0.21 -11.14
CA GLN A 29 9.46 -0.88 -10.46
C GLN A 29 8.19 0.00 -10.47
N ALA A 30 8.31 1.27 -10.13
CA ALA A 30 7.19 2.21 -10.14
C ALA A 30 6.62 2.42 -11.55
N ASN A 31 7.48 2.47 -12.57
CA ASN A 31 7.04 2.55 -13.96
C ASN A 31 6.33 1.27 -14.42
N LYS A 32 6.75 0.10 -13.94
CA LYS A 32 6.06 -1.16 -14.23
C LYS A 32 4.69 -1.21 -13.55
N LEU A 33 4.60 -0.73 -12.32
CA LEU A 33 3.33 -0.58 -11.61
C LEU A 33 2.40 0.41 -12.34
N LYS A 34 2.95 1.47 -12.93
CA LYS A 34 2.19 2.41 -13.76
C LYS A 34 1.50 1.70 -14.94
N GLU A 35 2.19 0.80 -15.62
CA GLU A 35 1.60 0.01 -16.71
C GLU A 35 0.40 -0.82 -16.21
N PHE A 36 0.54 -1.44 -15.05
CA PHE A 36 -0.53 -2.22 -14.41
C PHE A 36 -1.73 -1.36 -14.02
N LEU A 37 -1.50 -0.16 -13.46
CA LEU A 37 -2.56 0.72 -12.99
C LEU A 37 -3.21 1.56 -14.10
N ALA A 38 -2.65 1.59 -15.31
CA ALA A 38 -3.06 2.48 -16.38
C ALA A 38 -4.53 2.33 -16.81
N ASP A 39 -5.08 1.13 -16.71
CA ASP A 39 -6.48 0.81 -17.07
C ASP A 39 -7.40 0.62 -15.86
N LYS A 40 -6.96 1.00 -14.66
CA LYS A 40 -7.71 0.79 -13.41
C LYS A 40 -8.55 1.99 -12.99
N ASP A 41 -8.49 3.08 -13.75
CA ASP A 41 -9.26 4.30 -13.50
C ASP A 41 -9.16 4.82 -12.07
N ILE A 42 -7.93 4.87 -11.54
CA ILE A 42 -7.68 5.36 -10.17
C ILE A 42 -8.20 6.80 -10.04
N GLU A 43 -8.99 7.05 -9.01
CA GLU A 43 -9.64 8.34 -8.76
C GLU A 43 -8.99 9.13 -7.62
N VAL A 44 -8.39 8.43 -6.66
CA VAL A 44 -7.73 9.02 -5.49
C VAL A 44 -6.62 8.10 -4.99
N VAL A 45 -5.57 8.69 -4.41
CA VAL A 45 -4.49 7.95 -3.75
C VAL A 45 -4.38 8.39 -2.30
N TYR A 46 -4.38 7.45 -1.38
CA TYR A 46 -3.94 7.66 -0.01
C TYR A 46 -2.49 7.20 0.11
N SER A 47 -1.65 7.98 0.77
CA SER A 47 -0.21 7.67 0.84
C SER A 47 0.38 7.91 2.22
N SER A 48 1.32 7.04 2.58
CA SER A 48 2.28 7.33 3.65
C SER A 48 2.96 8.68 3.38
N PRO A 49 3.31 9.44 4.43
CA PRO A 49 4.03 10.71 4.29
C PRO A 49 5.47 10.56 3.79
N LEU A 50 6.04 9.35 3.84
CA LEU A 50 7.44 9.14 3.48
C LEU A 50 7.65 9.28 1.97
N LYS A 51 8.72 9.99 1.61
CA LYS A 51 9.00 10.38 0.23
C LYS A 51 9.01 9.20 -0.75
N ARG A 52 9.57 8.06 -0.37
CA ARG A 52 9.57 6.86 -1.22
C ARG A 52 8.18 6.36 -1.58
N ALA A 53 7.19 6.52 -0.68
CA ALA A 53 5.80 6.16 -0.95
C ALA A 53 5.11 7.18 -1.85
N THR A 54 5.26 8.48 -1.56
CA THR A 54 4.67 9.54 -2.39
C THR A 54 5.28 9.59 -3.78
N ASP A 55 6.59 9.40 -3.92
CA ASP A 55 7.25 9.34 -5.22
C ASP A 55 6.77 8.14 -6.04
N THR A 56 6.62 6.97 -5.42
CA THR A 56 6.06 5.79 -6.07
C THR A 56 4.63 6.06 -6.55
N ALA A 57 3.80 6.65 -5.71
CA ALA A 57 2.41 6.99 -6.04
C ALA A 57 2.32 7.92 -7.24
N LYS A 58 3.14 8.98 -7.27
CA LYS A 58 3.17 9.95 -8.37
C LYS A 58 3.56 9.31 -9.71
N ILE A 59 4.53 8.41 -9.69
CA ILE A 59 4.96 7.69 -10.90
C ILE A 59 3.90 6.68 -11.32
N ALA A 60 3.43 5.86 -10.38
CA ALA A 60 2.54 4.73 -10.67
C ALA A 60 1.16 5.18 -11.16
N VAL A 61 0.60 6.22 -10.58
CA VAL A 61 -0.72 6.74 -10.98
C VAL A 61 -0.58 7.69 -12.17
N ASN A 62 0.51 8.44 -12.25
CA ASN A 62 0.88 9.29 -13.40
C ASN A 62 -0.26 10.21 -13.90
N ASN A 63 -1.00 10.79 -12.98
CA ASN A 63 -2.07 11.73 -13.31
C ASN A 63 -2.04 12.90 -12.33
N PRO A 64 -1.63 14.12 -12.76
CA PRO A 64 -1.52 15.28 -11.89
C PRO A 64 -2.87 15.79 -11.36
N ASN A 65 -3.98 15.36 -11.95
CA ASN A 65 -5.32 15.75 -11.52
C ASN A 65 -5.88 14.84 -10.41
N ILE A 66 -5.18 13.78 -10.06
CA ILE A 66 -5.59 12.87 -8.96
C ILE A 66 -4.94 13.33 -7.67
N ASP A 67 -5.77 13.54 -6.65
CA ASP A 67 -5.28 13.93 -5.33
C ASP A 67 -4.51 12.80 -4.66
N ILE A 68 -3.36 13.13 -4.07
CA ILE A 68 -2.61 12.26 -3.18
C ILE A 68 -2.84 12.77 -1.75
N ILE A 69 -3.64 12.04 -1.00
CA ILE A 69 -3.99 12.38 0.38
C ILE A 69 -3.00 11.69 1.32
N ILE A 70 -2.28 12.50 2.09
CA ILE A 70 -1.31 11.97 3.06
C ILE A 70 -2.05 11.56 4.33
N ASP A 71 -1.78 10.35 4.78
CA ASP A 71 -2.28 9.85 6.07
C ASP A 71 -1.12 9.24 6.86
N ASP A 72 -0.82 9.83 8.01
CA ASP A 72 0.30 9.41 8.87
C ASP A 72 0.13 7.98 9.41
N ARG A 73 -1.10 7.47 9.42
CA ARG A 73 -1.37 6.08 9.84
C ARG A 73 -0.83 5.05 8.86
N LEU A 74 -0.46 5.47 7.65
CA LEU A 74 0.14 4.61 6.62
C LEU A 74 1.67 4.57 6.69
N ILE A 75 2.29 5.22 7.68
CA ILE A 75 3.74 5.17 7.89
C ILE A 75 4.21 3.76 8.23
N GLU A 76 5.44 3.43 7.86
CA GLU A 76 6.00 2.07 8.04
C GLU A 76 5.77 1.49 9.43
N SER A 77 5.47 0.22 9.46
CA SER A 77 5.38 -0.59 10.68
C SER A 77 6.38 -1.74 10.64
N ALA A 78 6.92 -2.11 11.79
CA ALA A 78 7.92 -3.18 11.87
C ALA A 78 7.28 -4.56 11.70
N PHE A 79 7.62 -5.23 10.63
CA PHE A 79 7.03 -6.48 10.18
C PHE A 79 7.44 -7.74 10.84
N GLY A 80 8.71 -7.81 11.22
CA GLY A 80 9.31 -9.02 11.76
C GLY A 80 8.60 -9.57 13.01
N PHE A 81 7.75 -8.74 13.60
CA PHE A 81 7.02 -9.08 14.81
C PHE A 81 5.72 -9.88 14.57
N TRP A 82 5.21 -9.95 13.34
CA TRP A 82 3.96 -10.63 13.02
C TRP A 82 3.91 -12.09 13.45
N TYR A 83 5.08 -12.73 13.59
CA TYR A 83 5.20 -14.10 14.00
C TYR A 83 5.84 -14.27 15.39
N SER A 84 5.90 -13.20 16.17
CA SER A 84 6.50 -13.25 17.50
C SER A 84 5.57 -13.88 18.53
N ASN A 85 6.14 -14.74 19.39
CA ASN A 85 5.43 -15.28 20.54
C ASN A 85 5.62 -14.43 21.82
N ASN A 86 6.31 -13.29 21.72
CA ASN A 86 6.50 -12.37 22.83
C ASN A 86 5.28 -11.47 22.98
N GLU A 87 4.68 -11.40 24.16
CA GLU A 87 3.45 -10.64 24.42
C GLU A 87 3.58 -9.14 24.08
N GLU A 88 4.71 -8.52 24.40
CA GLU A 88 4.94 -7.11 24.09
C GLU A 88 4.97 -6.85 22.58
N LYS A 89 5.61 -7.76 21.84
CA LYS A 89 5.67 -7.69 20.37
C LYS A 89 4.31 -7.94 19.74
N GLN A 90 3.55 -8.90 20.28
CA GLN A 90 2.19 -9.17 19.82
C GLN A 90 1.28 -7.95 20.05
N LYS A 91 1.37 -7.32 21.22
CA LYS A 91 0.63 -6.09 21.51
C LYS A 91 1.00 -4.99 20.51
N TRP A 92 2.28 -4.82 20.23
CA TRP A 92 2.77 -3.84 19.27
C TRP A 92 2.22 -4.09 17.86
N VAL A 93 2.18 -5.34 17.42
CA VAL A 93 1.58 -5.75 16.14
C VAL A 93 0.10 -5.39 16.10
N ILE A 94 -0.65 -5.72 17.16
CA ILE A 94 -2.08 -5.41 17.24
C ILE A 94 -2.32 -3.90 17.20
N ASP A 95 -1.55 -3.12 17.95
CA ASP A 95 -1.68 -1.66 17.99
C ASP A 95 -1.41 -1.04 16.60
N ASN A 96 -0.39 -1.53 15.89
CA ASN A 96 -0.09 -1.09 14.53
C ASN A 96 -1.15 -1.54 13.51
N PHE A 97 -1.64 -2.76 13.62
CA PHE A 97 -2.74 -3.25 12.81
C PHE A 97 -3.99 -2.37 13.00
N ASN A 98 -4.36 -2.08 14.24
CA ASN A 98 -5.50 -1.22 14.56
C ASN A 98 -5.34 0.19 14.02
N ARG A 99 -4.11 0.74 14.08
CA ARG A 99 -3.78 2.05 13.48
C ARG A 99 -4.06 2.06 11.97
N ILE A 100 -3.57 1.06 11.27
CA ILE A 100 -3.71 0.93 9.80
C ILE A 100 -5.18 0.65 9.44
N LYS A 101 -5.83 -0.23 10.19
CA LYS A 101 -7.24 -0.54 9.97
C LYS A 101 -8.12 0.68 10.18
N SER A 102 -7.82 1.55 11.17
CA SER A 102 -8.58 2.78 11.38
C SER A 102 -8.51 3.72 10.17
N CYS A 103 -7.39 3.77 9.48
CA CYS A 103 -7.25 4.51 8.23
C CYS A 103 -8.19 3.95 7.16
N LEU A 104 -8.18 2.65 6.96
CA LEU A 104 -9.07 1.98 5.99
C LEU A 104 -10.54 2.20 6.34
N ASP A 105 -10.92 2.07 7.61
CA ASP A 105 -12.29 2.28 8.07
C ASP A 105 -12.76 3.72 7.79
N ASP A 106 -11.90 4.71 8.03
CA ASP A 106 -12.22 6.12 7.73
C ASP A 106 -12.38 6.37 6.24
N ILE A 107 -11.56 5.77 5.41
CA ILE A 107 -11.71 5.83 3.94
C ILE A 107 -13.06 5.23 3.53
N LEU A 108 -13.43 4.09 4.09
CA LEU A 108 -14.70 3.43 3.78
C LEU A 108 -15.92 4.28 4.18
N ILE A 109 -15.82 5.05 5.26
CA ILE A 109 -16.91 5.89 5.76
C ILE A 109 -17.01 7.20 4.98
N ASN A 110 -15.88 7.82 4.66
CA ASN A 110 -15.84 9.21 4.20
C ASN A 110 -15.56 9.39 2.71
N ASP A 111 -14.95 8.39 2.05
CA ASP A 111 -14.57 8.49 0.64
C ASP A 111 -15.63 7.88 -0.27
N THR A 112 -16.05 8.65 -1.26
CA THR A 112 -17.10 8.22 -2.22
C THR A 112 -16.55 7.67 -3.53
N HIS A 113 -15.21 7.74 -3.75
CA HIS A 113 -14.59 7.21 -4.96
C HIS A 113 -14.75 5.69 -5.07
N SER A 114 -14.76 5.20 -6.29
CA SER A 114 -14.91 3.77 -6.59
C SER A 114 -13.58 3.06 -6.79
N ASN A 115 -12.53 3.76 -7.23
CA ASN A 115 -11.22 3.19 -7.53
C ASN A 115 -10.14 3.90 -6.72
N ILE A 116 -9.71 3.29 -5.63
CA ILE A 116 -8.86 3.88 -4.60
C ILE A 116 -7.52 3.13 -4.54
N ALA A 117 -6.42 3.88 -4.63
CA ALA A 117 -5.09 3.34 -4.42
C ALA A 117 -4.54 3.73 -3.05
N ILE A 118 -3.79 2.84 -2.42
CA ILE A 118 -3.08 3.11 -1.16
C ILE A 118 -1.61 2.78 -1.34
N ALA A 119 -0.78 3.81 -1.28
CA ALA A 119 0.67 3.74 -1.41
C ALA A 119 1.32 3.73 -0.03
N SER A 120 2.06 2.68 0.29
CA SER A 120 2.62 2.54 1.62
C SER A 120 3.90 1.68 1.64
N HIS A 121 4.05 0.91 2.66
CA HIS A 121 5.23 0.10 2.97
C HIS A 121 4.84 -1.37 3.01
N GLY A 122 5.85 -2.22 3.01
CA GLY A 122 5.62 -3.65 3.06
C GLY A 122 4.69 -4.05 4.23
N GLY A 123 4.88 -3.47 5.50
CA GLY A 123 4.08 -3.70 6.69
C GLY A 123 2.67 -3.28 6.60
N VAL A 124 2.54 -2.13 6.15
CA VAL A 124 1.24 -1.50 6.02
C VAL A 124 0.41 -2.20 4.95
N THR A 125 0.99 -2.47 3.78
CA THR A 125 0.31 -3.19 2.71
C THR A 125 -0.14 -4.57 3.18
N ARG A 126 0.70 -5.27 3.92
CA ARG A 126 0.35 -6.57 4.52
C ARG A 126 -0.81 -6.46 5.51
N ALA A 127 -0.78 -5.44 6.37
CA ALA A 127 -1.86 -5.20 7.34
C ALA A 127 -3.18 -4.85 6.63
N LEU A 128 -3.13 -4.07 5.56
CA LEU A 128 -4.30 -3.76 4.74
C LEU A 128 -4.91 -5.03 4.13
N CYS A 129 -4.07 -5.90 3.54
CA CYS A 129 -4.53 -7.19 3.01
C CYS A 129 -5.18 -8.05 4.10
N TRP A 130 -4.55 -8.09 5.27
CA TRP A 130 -5.10 -8.84 6.41
C TRP A 130 -6.44 -8.27 6.87
N ALA A 131 -6.58 -6.95 6.93
CA ALA A 131 -7.86 -6.31 7.26
C ALA A 131 -8.99 -6.69 6.28
N CYS A 132 -8.63 -7.01 5.04
CA CYS A 132 -9.55 -7.46 4.00
C CYS A 132 -9.73 -9.00 3.95
N GLY A 133 -9.19 -9.72 4.92
CA GLY A 133 -9.36 -11.17 5.05
C GLY A 133 -8.34 -12.03 4.29
N GLU A 134 -7.28 -11.41 3.72
CA GLU A 134 -6.27 -12.14 2.97
C GLU A 134 -4.93 -12.15 3.71
N GLU A 135 -4.48 -13.33 4.13
CA GLU A 135 -3.18 -13.51 4.79
C GLU A 135 -2.07 -13.60 3.75
N ILE A 136 -1.28 -12.51 3.63
CA ILE A 136 -0.18 -12.38 2.68
C ILE A 136 1.15 -12.44 3.44
N GLY A 137 2.13 -13.12 2.87
CA GLY A 137 3.50 -13.18 3.38
C GLY A 137 4.32 -11.92 3.06
N GLU A 138 5.60 -12.10 2.76
CA GLU A 138 6.48 -11.00 2.39
C GLU A 138 6.01 -10.32 1.10
N ILE A 139 6.14 -8.99 1.07
CA ILE A 139 5.71 -8.14 -0.05
C ILE A 139 6.93 -7.50 -0.69
N LYS A 140 7.11 -7.70 -1.97
CA LYS A 140 8.19 -7.09 -2.76
C LYS A 140 7.91 -5.63 -3.09
N HIS A 141 8.93 -4.90 -3.49
CA HIS A 141 8.79 -3.51 -3.91
C HIS A 141 7.82 -3.36 -5.10
N CYS A 142 6.92 -2.42 -5.00
CA CYS A 142 5.85 -2.15 -5.97
C CYS A 142 4.92 -3.33 -6.27
N GLU A 143 4.90 -4.37 -5.44
CA GLU A 143 3.80 -5.33 -5.52
C GLU A 143 2.50 -4.65 -5.18
N CYS A 144 1.46 -4.97 -5.94
CA CYS A 144 0.13 -4.42 -5.80
C CYS A 144 -0.90 -5.51 -5.61
N PHE A 145 -1.82 -5.27 -4.69
CA PHE A 145 -2.90 -6.19 -4.34
C PHE A 145 -4.23 -5.52 -4.65
N HIS A 146 -4.99 -6.12 -5.55
CA HIS A 146 -6.32 -5.65 -5.92
C HIS A 146 -7.38 -6.39 -5.14
N PHE A 147 -8.21 -5.63 -4.45
CA PHE A 147 -9.40 -6.10 -3.74
C PHE A 147 -10.63 -5.38 -4.24
N THR A 148 -11.76 -6.06 -4.24
CA THR A 148 -13.06 -5.42 -4.35
C THR A 148 -13.80 -5.48 -3.02
N LEU A 149 -14.60 -4.47 -2.78
CA LEU A 149 -15.55 -4.43 -1.67
C LEU A 149 -16.95 -4.20 -2.22
N ASP A 150 -17.85 -5.14 -1.96
CA ASP A 150 -19.25 -5.01 -2.32
C ASP A 150 -20.14 -5.43 -1.14
N ASN A 151 -21.03 -4.53 -0.73
CA ASN A 151 -21.97 -4.76 0.39
C ASN A 151 -21.27 -5.27 1.67
N GLY A 152 -20.10 -4.72 1.99
CA GLY A 152 -19.31 -5.11 3.17
C GLY A 152 -18.48 -6.39 3.01
N ASN A 153 -18.52 -7.01 1.84
CA ASN A 153 -17.77 -8.23 1.56
C ASN A 153 -16.51 -7.94 0.74
N TRP A 154 -15.37 -8.23 1.31
CA TRP A 154 -14.08 -8.14 0.64
C TRP A 154 -13.82 -9.37 -0.22
N LYS A 155 -13.26 -9.13 -1.42
CA LYS A 155 -12.80 -10.19 -2.31
C LYS A 155 -11.43 -9.85 -2.86
N PHE A 156 -10.46 -10.74 -2.67
CA PHE A 156 -9.15 -10.65 -3.31
C PHE A 156 -9.27 -11.01 -4.80
N ILE A 157 -8.77 -10.15 -5.65
CA ILE A 157 -8.86 -10.30 -7.12
C ILE A 157 -7.55 -10.78 -7.72
N GLU A 158 -6.47 -10.03 -7.49
CA GLU A 158 -5.17 -10.36 -8.08
C GLU A 158 -4.00 -9.72 -7.31
N ARG A 159 -2.84 -10.32 -7.49
CA ARG A 159 -1.55 -9.82 -7.02
C ARG A 159 -0.68 -9.52 -8.22
N PHE A 160 -0.18 -8.29 -8.32
CA PHE A 160 0.74 -7.88 -9.37
C PHE A 160 2.16 -7.80 -8.82
N ASP A 161 3.10 -8.47 -9.49
CA ASP A 161 4.54 -8.42 -9.21
C ASP A 161 5.26 -7.81 -10.41
N THR A 162 6.09 -6.81 -10.19
CA THR A 162 6.84 -6.14 -11.28
C THR A 162 7.88 -7.04 -11.93
N LYS A 163 8.32 -8.10 -11.25
CA LYS A 163 9.43 -8.98 -11.65
C LYS A 163 10.79 -8.28 -11.75
N ILE A 164 10.89 -7.05 -11.24
CA ILE A 164 12.12 -6.27 -11.23
C ILE A 164 12.71 -6.31 -9.83
N GLU A 165 13.92 -6.86 -9.72
CA GLU A 165 14.69 -6.90 -8.48
C GLU A 165 15.87 -5.93 -8.58
N GLY A 166 16.20 -5.27 -7.47
CA GLY A 166 17.37 -4.43 -7.35
C GLY A 166 18.53 -5.14 -6.65
N PRO A 167 19.72 -4.53 -6.66
CA PRO A 167 20.87 -5.05 -5.94
C PRO A 167 20.64 -5.09 -4.43
#